data_d499b2274796f1cec2e01755e8a632f1
#
_entry.id   d499b2274796f1cec2e01755e8a632f1
#
_cell.length_a   1.000
_cell.length_b   1.000
_cell.length_c   1.000
_cell.angle_alpha   90.00
_cell.angle_beta   90.00
_cell.angle_gamma   90.00
#
_symmetry.space_group_name_H-M   'P 1'
#
loop_
_entity.id
_entity.type
_entity.pdbx_description
1 polymer ?
#
loop_
_entity_poly.entity_id
_entity_poly.type
_entity_poly.pdbx_seq_one_letter_code
_entity_poly.pdbx_strand_id
1 'polypeptide(L)'
;MPKLTIWLNKKRLALLWGLFLLLPLLRISAQESLAHLTIDEVYQLARTNYPLVKQKGLISKTKEYTVSNASKGYLPAFSISGQATYQSDVTSFPFKIPIPGFTLPSYSKDQYKVYGELDQVIYDGGLIKNQQQTAEANEMVQQQNLEVSLYSLYDRLDQLYFGILLVK
;
A
#
# COMPACT_ATOMS: atom_id res chain seq x y z
N MET A 1 -43.42 -61.77 10.94
CA MET A 1 -43.09 -60.58 11.76
C MET A 1 -42.22 -61.03 12.92
N PRO A 2 -40.91 -60.75 12.92
CA PRO A 2 -40.05 -61.10 14.05
C PRO A 2 -40.12 -60.00 15.11
N LYS A 3 -40.47 -60.37 16.33
CA LYS A 3 -40.45 -59.51 17.51
C LYS A 3 -38.99 -59.38 17.97
N LEU A 4 -38.42 -58.17 17.80
CA LEU A 4 -37.11 -57.86 18.33
C LEU A 4 -37.24 -57.60 19.85
N THR A 5 -36.94 -58.64 20.66
CA THR A 5 -36.80 -58.52 22.09
C THR A 5 -35.39 -57.99 22.38
N ILE A 6 -35.29 -56.69 22.66
CA ILE A 6 -34.05 -56.07 23.11
C ILE A 6 -33.81 -56.49 24.57
N TRP A 7 -32.95 -57.46 24.76
CA TRP A 7 -32.49 -57.90 26.07
C TRP A 7 -31.45 -56.92 26.61
N LEU A 8 -31.98 -55.83 27.22
CA LEU A 8 -31.11 -54.83 27.85
C LEU A 8 -30.56 -55.41 29.17
N ASN A 9 -29.26 -55.76 29.14
CA ASN A 9 -28.55 -56.29 30.30
C ASN A 9 -28.55 -55.19 31.42
N LYS A 10 -29.11 -55.53 32.62
CA LYS A 10 -29.23 -54.63 33.79
C LYS A 10 -27.91 -53.89 34.12
N LYS A 11 -26.75 -54.51 33.84
CA LYS A 11 -25.44 -53.89 34.03
C LYS A 11 -25.17 -52.73 33.05
N ARG A 12 -25.67 -52.77 31.81
CA ARG A 12 -25.52 -51.69 30.82
C ARG A 12 -26.50 -50.55 31.12
N LEU A 13 -27.66 -50.82 31.68
CA LEU A 13 -28.62 -49.82 32.11
C LEU A 13 -28.06 -49.03 33.31
N ALA A 14 -27.39 -49.70 34.26
CA ALA A 14 -26.75 -49.05 35.40
C ALA A 14 -25.58 -48.13 34.96
N LEU A 15 -24.82 -48.52 33.90
CA LEU A 15 -23.76 -47.69 33.33
C LEU A 15 -24.32 -46.41 32.62
N LEU A 16 -25.42 -46.55 31.92
CA LEU A 16 -26.08 -45.39 31.27
C LEU A 16 -26.67 -44.42 32.29
N TRP A 17 -27.23 -44.93 33.40
CA TRP A 17 -27.71 -44.10 34.51
C TRP A 17 -26.57 -43.42 35.27
N GLY A 18 -25.44 -44.09 35.45
CA GLY A 18 -24.22 -43.49 36.04
C GLY A 18 -23.63 -42.38 35.19
N LEU A 19 -23.65 -42.56 33.85
CA LEU A 19 -23.17 -41.55 32.91
C LEU A 19 -24.11 -40.33 32.88
N PHE A 20 -25.41 -40.53 33.02
CA PHE A 20 -26.40 -39.43 33.08
C PHE A 20 -26.32 -38.63 34.37
N LEU A 21 -25.93 -39.25 35.46
CA LEU A 21 -25.76 -38.59 36.77
C LEU A 21 -24.45 -37.76 36.85
N LEU A 22 -23.48 -38.06 35.98
CA LEU A 22 -22.20 -37.30 35.89
C LEU A 22 -22.31 -36.03 35.04
N LEU A 23 -23.32 -35.89 34.17
CA LEU A 23 -23.48 -34.72 33.29
C LEU A 23 -23.66 -33.39 34.04
N PRO A 24 -24.33 -33.26 35.19
CA PRO A 24 -24.49 -31.99 35.88
C PRO A 24 -23.23 -31.47 36.56
N LEU A 25 -22.15 -32.27 36.64
CA LEU A 25 -20.88 -31.86 37.23
C LEU A 25 -20.01 -31.01 36.26
N LEU A 26 -20.34 -31.02 34.98
CA LEU A 26 -19.75 -30.09 33.99
C LEU A 26 -20.50 -28.73 34.09
N ARG A 27 -20.44 -28.11 35.24
CA ARG A 27 -20.75 -26.68 35.29
C ARG A 27 -19.62 -25.96 34.55
N ILE A 28 -19.85 -25.72 33.26
CA ILE A 28 -19.09 -24.70 32.54
C ILE A 28 -19.44 -23.39 33.22
N SER A 29 -18.61 -22.96 34.15
CA SER A 29 -18.62 -21.59 34.64
C SER A 29 -18.20 -20.72 33.47
N ALA A 30 -19.16 -20.37 32.61
CA ALA A 30 -19.07 -19.18 31.79
C ALA A 30 -19.21 -18.01 32.78
N GLN A 31 -18.16 -17.78 33.56
CA GLN A 31 -17.96 -16.56 34.30
C GLN A 31 -17.65 -15.53 33.25
N GLU A 32 -18.66 -14.86 32.69
CA GLU A 32 -18.47 -13.56 32.10
C GLU A 32 -17.86 -12.70 33.18
N SER A 33 -16.54 -12.67 33.22
CA SER A 33 -15.83 -11.60 33.84
C SER A 33 -16.35 -10.36 33.11
N LEU A 34 -17.20 -9.60 33.75
CA LEU A 34 -17.48 -8.23 33.38
C LEU A 34 -16.12 -7.56 33.47
N ALA A 35 -15.37 -7.62 32.39
CA ALA A 35 -14.09 -6.97 32.27
C ALA A 35 -14.38 -5.48 32.53
N HIS A 36 -14.03 -5.01 33.72
CA HIS A 36 -13.99 -3.58 34.01
C HIS A 36 -12.91 -3.00 33.10
N LEU A 37 -13.30 -2.60 31.91
CA LEU A 37 -12.41 -1.94 30.97
C LEU A 37 -12.05 -0.58 31.60
N THR A 38 -10.79 -0.39 31.89
CA THR A 38 -10.27 0.92 32.31
C THR A 38 -10.08 1.83 31.10
N ILE A 39 -10.10 3.14 31.32
CA ILE A 39 -9.90 4.10 30.22
C ILE A 39 -8.53 3.90 29.54
N ASP A 40 -7.51 3.54 30.32
CA ASP A 40 -6.17 3.25 29.78
C ASP A 40 -6.16 2.02 28.87
N GLU A 41 -6.90 0.97 29.24
CA GLU A 41 -7.07 -0.22 28.38
C GLU A 41 -7.79 0.13 27.06
N VAL A 42 -8.82 0.98 27.12
CA VAL A 42 -9.52 1.47 25.92
C VAL A 42 -8.56 2.21 25.01
N TYR A 43 -7.69 3.07 25.54
CA TYR A 43 -6.67 3.77 24.75
C TYR A 43 -5.66 2.80 24.13
N GLN A 44 -5.19 1.80 24.88
CA GLN A 44 -4.26 0.80 24.36
C GLN A 44 -4.89 -0.05 23.25
N LEU A 45 -6.10 -0.48 23.42
CA LEU A 45 -6.86 -1.22 22.41
C LEU A 45 -7.09 -0.38 21.15
N ALA A 46 -7.40 0.91 21.31
CA ALA A 46 -7.56 1.84 20.21
C ALA A 46 -6.24 2.03 19.47
N ARG A 47 -5.12 2.26 20.18
CA ARG A 47 -3.79 2.39 19.56
C ARG A 47 -3.38 1.15 18.78
N THR A 48 -3.78 -0.03 19.22
CA THR A 48 -3.38 -1.28 18.56
C THR A 48 -4.27 -1.61 17.36
N ASN A 49 -5.58 -1.37 17.48
CA ASN A 49 -6.56 -1.86 16.53
C ASN A 49 -7.10 -0.80 15.58
N TYR A 50 -6.94 0.49 15.90
CA TYR A 50 -7.52 1.53 15.07
C TYR A 50 -6.81 1.63 13.72
N PRO A 51 -7.55 1.57 12.60
CA PRO A 51 -6.96 1.51 11.27
C PRO A 51 -6.03 2.67 10.94
N LEU A 52 -6.27 3.85 11.52
CA LEU A 52 -5.46 5.06 11.30
C LEU A 52 -4.01 4.86 11.77
N VAL A 53 -3.77 4.08 12.82
CA VAL A 53 -2.42 3.78 13.32
C VAL A 53 -1.56 3.06 12.28
N LYS A 54 -2.19 2.23 11.43
CA LYS A 54 -1.50 1.54 10.33
C LYS A 54 -0.94 2.51 9.28
N GLN A 55 -1.49 3.73 9.20
CA GLN A 55 -0.99 4.75 8.27
C GLN A 55 0.45 5.18 8.60
N LYS A 56 0.89 5.08 9.85
CA LYS A 56 2.27 5.42 10.22
C LYS A 56 3.30 4.64 9.38
N GLY A 57 3.11 3.34 9.24
CA GLY A 57 3.97 2.50 8.41
C GLY A 57 3.88 2.83 6.92
N LEU A 58 2.70 3.23 6.43
CA LEU A 58 2.51 3.62 5.03
C LEU A 58 3.18 4.97 4.73
N ILE A 59 3.10 5.93 5.64
CA ILE A 59 3.77 7.23 5.54
C ILE A 59 5.29 7.03 5.40
N SER A 60 5.89 6.23 6.28
CA SER A 60 7.33 5.93 6.21
C SER A 60 7.74 5.20 4.93
N LYS A 61 6.94 4.25 4.45
CA LYS A 61 7.18 3.59 3.16
C LYS A 61 7.06 4.56 1.98
N THR A 62 6.09 5.46 2.02
CA THR A 62 5.93 6.47 0.98
C THR A 62 7.16 7.37 0.89
N LYS A 63 7.69 7.82 2.05
CA LYS A 63 8.93 8.59 2.09
C LYS A 63 10.10 7.79 1.51
N GLU A 64 10.28 6.54 1.94
CA GLU A 64 11.34 5.67 1.46
C GLU A 64 11.33 5.55 -0.07
N TYR A 65 10.16 5.27 -0.65
CA TYR A 65 10.01 5.19 -2.11
C TYR A 65 10.23 6.54 -2.80
N THR A 66 9.78 7.65 -2.21
CA THR A 66 9.98 8.98 -2.77
C THR A 66 11.46 9.35 -2.80
N VAL A 67 12.18 9.11 -1.70
CA VAL A 67 13.63 9.33 -1.60
C VAL A 67 14.38 8.42 -2.57
N SER A 68 14.03 7.14 -2.62
CA SER A 68 14.63 6.19 -3.57
C SER A 68 14.35 6.57 -5.03
N ASN A 69 13.16 7.03 -5.36
CA ASN A 69 12.84 7.48 -6.71
C ASN A 69 13.60 8.75 -7.08
N ALA A 70 13.69 9.72 -6.15
CA ALA A 70 14.48 10.93 -6.37
C ALA A 70 15.95 10.60 -6.63
N SER A 71 16.56 9.67 -5.90
CA SER A 71 17.95 9.26 -6.10
C SER A 71 18.21 8.62 -7.48
N LYS A 72 17.18 8.00 -8.08
CA LYS A 72 17.29 7.44 -9.44
C LYS A 72 17.51 8.52 -10.51
N GLY A 73 17.24 9.80 -10.20
CA GLY A 73 17.54 10.90 -11.11
C GLY A 73 19.04 11.04 -11.43
N TYR A 74 19.93 10.43 -10.65
CA TYR A 74 21.37 10.36 -10.97
C TYR A 74 21.73 9.19 -11.89
N LEU A 75 20.80 8.27 -12.16
CA LEU A 75 21.06 7.15 -13.05
C LEU A 75 20.96 7.61 -14.51
N PRO A 76 21.75 7.02 -15.42
CA PRO A 76 21.62 7.30 -16.83
C PRO A 76 20.26 6.79 -17.35
N ALA A 77 19.57 7.64 -18.11
CA ALA A 77 18.36 7.30 -18.83
C ALA A 77 18.70 6.99 -20.30
N PHE A 78 18.28 5.83 -20.77
CA PHE A 78 18.45 5.42 -22.16
C PHE A 78 17.11 5.50 -22.88
N SER A 79 17.10 6.21 -24.01
CA SER A 79 15.92 6.32 -24.88
C SER A 79 16.25 5.93 -26.32
N ILE A 80 15.28 5.34 -27.00
CA ILE A 80 15.33 5.05 -28.43
C ILE A 80 14.22 5.83 -29.10
N SER A 81 14.58 6.66 -30.07
CA SER A 81 13.64 7.47 -30.84
C SER A 81 13.69 7.11 -32.31
N GLY A 82 12.51 7.01 -32.91
CA GLY A 82 12.35 6.79 -34.36
C GLY A 82 11.53 7.92 -34.98
N GLN A 83 11.99 8.44 -36.10
CA GLN A 83 11.30 9.46 -36.88
C GLN A 83 11.18 9.01 -38.31
N ALA A 84 9.98 9.10 -38.88
CA ALA A 84 9.70 8.94 -40.29
C ALA A 84 9.08 10.24 -40.82
N THR A 85 9.68 10.82 -41.85
CA THR A 85 9.19 12.05 -42.46
C THR A 85 8.96 11.80 -43.94
N TYR A 86 7.79 12.19 -44.44
CA TYR A 86 7.45 12.25 -45.83
C TYR A 86 7.27 13.70 -46.25
N GLN A 87 8.00 14.13 -47.33
CA GLN A 87 7.87 15.45 -47.92
C GLN A 87 7.23 15.34 -49.29
N SER A 88 6.18 16.13 -49.52
CA SER A 88 5.52 16.19 -50.83
C SER A 88 6.43 16.72 -51.92
N ASP A 89 7.36 17.60 -51.55
CA ASP A 89 8.40 18.13 -52.42
C ASP A 89 9.73 18.25 -51.68
N VAL A 90 10.84 18.19 -52.41
CA VAL A 90 12.19 18.33 -51.87
C VAL A 90 12.85 19.56 -52.44
N THR A 91 13.71 20.23 -51.63
CA THR A 91 14.47 21.38 -52.07
C THR A 91 15.36 20.98 -53.26
N SER A 92 15.10 21.55 -54.40
CA SER A 92 15.90 21.41 -55.61
C SER A 92 16.62 22.71 -55.93
N PHE A 93 17.83 22.60 -56.40
CA PHE A 93 18.55 23.81 -56.85
C PHE A 93 18.03 24.26 -58.21
N PRO A 94 17.66 25.54 -58.36
CA PRO A 94 17.06 26.04 -59.60
C PRO A 94 18.10 26.23 -60.75
N PHE A 95 19.36 25.85 -60.53
CA PHE A 95 20.40 25.97 -61.51
C PHE A 95 21.15 24.66 -61.73
N LYS A 96 21.60 24.42 -62.95
CA LYS A 96 22.46 23.28 -63.29
C LYS A 96 23.91 23.83 -63.38
N ILE A 97 24.83 23.15 -62.71
CA ILE A 97 26.26 23.46 -62.82
C ILE A 97 26.76 22.82 -64.10
N PRO A 98 27.31 23.60 -65.04
CA PRO A 98 27.76 23.06 -66.34
C PRO A 98 29.17 22.43 -66.24
N ILE A 99 29.32 21.47 -65.33
CA ILE A 99 30.54 20.69 -65.16
C ILE A 99 30.24 19.26 -65.58
N PRO A 100 30.95 18.71 -66.59
CA PRO A 100 30.75 17.33 -66.99
C PRO A 100 31.00 16.34 -65.86
N GLY A 101 30.04 15.48 -65.57
CA GLY A 101 30.15 14.47 -64.50
C GLY A 101 29.73 14.92 -63.08
N PHE A 102 29.32 16.20 -62.90
CA PHE A 102 28.81 16.69 -61.63
C PHE A 102 27.27 16.65 -61.60
N THR A 103 26.73 15.86 -60.70
CA THR A 103 25.31 15.82 -60.40
C THR A 103 25.07 16.34 -58.98
N LEU A 104 24.15 17.28 -58.83
CA LEU A 104 23.72 17.77 -57.53
C LEU A 104 23.00 16.65 -56.76
N PRO A 105 23.31 16.44 -55.48
CA PRO A 105 22.59 15.45 -54.69
C PRO A 105 21.12 15.81 -54.57
N SER A 106 20.24 14.86 -54.88
CA SER A 106 18.81 14.98 -54.63
C SER A 106 18.48 14.27 -53.35
N TYR A 107 17.71 14.94 -52.49
CA TYR A 107 17.27 14.34 -51.27
C TYR A 107 16.03 13.44 -51.56
N SER A 108 15.94 12.30 -50.83
CA SER A 108 14.75 11.46 -50.90
C SER A 108 13.57 12.15 -50.22
N LYS A 109 12.38 11.97 -50.78
CA LYS A 109 11.11 12.44 -50.16
C LYS A 109 10.81 11.71 -48.84
N ASP A 110 11.25 10.47 -48.74
CA ASP A 110 11.14 9.63 -47.55
C ASP A 110 12.44 9.70 -46.78
N GLN A 111 12.33 10.09 -45.51
CA GLN A 111 13.46 10.12 -44.58
C GLN A 111 13.12 9.34 -43.33
N TYR A 112 14.00 8.42 -42.97
CA TYR A 112 13.88 7.62 -41.76
C TYR A 112 15.10 7.86 -40.88
N LYS A 113 14.87 8.09 -39.60
CA LYS A 113 15.93 8.28 -38.62
C LYS A 113 15.60 7.46 -37.39
N VAL A 114 16.56 6.64 -36.95
CA VAL A 114 16.52 5.94 -35.68
C VAL A 114 17.78 6.27 -34.92
N TYR A 115 17.63 6.69 -33.66
CA TYR A 115 18.79 7.01 -32.81
C TYR A 115 18.55 6.61 -31.37
N GLY A 116 19.61 6.25 -30.68
CA GLY A 116 19.65 6.03 -29.24
C GLY A 116 20.26 7.24 -28.57
N GLU A 117 19.71 7.63 -27.46
CA GLU A 117 20.19 8.74 -26.64
C GLU A 117 20.39 8.25 -25.21
N LEU A 118 21.49 8.66 -24.61
CA LEU A 118 21.86 8.38 -23.23
C LEU A 118 21.97 9.71 -22.49
N ASP A 119 21.04 9.97 -21.59
CA ASP A 119 21.03 11.17 -20.77
C ASP A 119 21.48 10.83 -19.36
N GLN A 120 22.43 11.58 -18.86
CA GLN A 120 22.89 11.43 -17.49
C GLN A 120 23.10 12.79 -16.84
N VAL A 121 22.47 12.98 -15.68
CA VAL A 121 22.68 14.15 -14.84
C VAL A 121 24.02 14.00 -14.13
N ILE A 122 24.99 14.87 -14.45
CA ILE A 122 26.30 14.93 -13.79
C ILE A 122 26.25 15.89 -12.60
N TYR A 123 25.52 16.99 -12.74
CA TYR A 123 25.35 18.00 -11.72
C TYR A 123 23.97 18.67 -11.88
N ASP A 124 23.17 18.67 -10.81
CA ASP A 124 21.81 19.19 -10.79
C ASP A 124 21.61 20.41 -9.89
N GLY A 125 22.72 21.00 -9.39
CA GLY A 125 22.65 22.11 -8.44
C GLY A 125 22.07 21.74 -7.08
N GLY A 126 21.96 20.43 -6.77
CA GLY A 126 21.39 19.93 -5.50
C GLY A 126 19.88 19.71 -5.53
N LEU A 127 19.26 19.75 -6.71
CA LEU A 127 17.82 19.56 -6.87
C LEU A 127 17.35 18.22 -6.28
N ILE A 128 18.01 17.13 -6.65
CA ILE A 128 17.67 15.78 -6.17
C ILE A 128 17.82 15.68 -4.65
N LYS A 129 18.90 16.23 -4.10
CA LYS A 129 19.12 16.28 -2.65
C LYS A 129 18.02 17.06 -1.93
N ASN A 130 17.62 18.23 -2.47
CA ASN A 130 16.54 19.03 -1.91
C ASN A 130 15.19 18.30 -2.00
N GLN A 131 14.92 17.55 -3.08
CA GLN A 131 13.72 16.72 -3.20
C GLN A 131 13.69 15.62 -2.12
N GLN A 132 14.82 14.97 -1.83
CA GLN A 132 14.92 13.98 -0.77
C GLN A 132 14.63 14.61 0.60
N GLN A 133 15.25 15.75 0.91
CA GLN A 133 15.01 16.47 2.18
C GLN A 133 13.55 16.92 2.30
N THR A 134 12.94 17.36 1.20
CA THR A 134 11.52 17.71 1.18
C THR A 134 10.63 16.50 1.48
N ALA A 135 10.97 15.33 0.94
CA ALA A 135 10.23 14.09 1.22
C ALA A 135 10.35 13.68 2.69
N GLU A 136 11.53 13.85 3.30
CA GLU A 136 11.76 13.60 4.73
C GLU A 136 10.98 14.58 5.61
N ALA A 137 11.00 15.87 5.28
CA ALA A 137 10.23 16.88 6.00
C ALA A 137 8.71 16.63 5.90
N ASN A 138 8.23 16.26 4.72
CA ASN A 138 6.83 15.88 4.52
C ASN A 138 6.41 14.65 5.32
N GLU A 139 7.29 13.67 5.50
CA GLU A 139 7.02 12.54 6.39
C GLU A 139 6.74 13.02 7.82
N MET A 140 7.60 13.89 8.36
CA MET A 140 7.43 14.43 9.72
C MET A 140 6.09 15.16 9.87
N VAL A 141 5.71 15.98 8.88
CA VAL A 141 4.43 16.68 8.86
C VAL A 141 3.25 15.69 8.85
N GLN A 142 3.32 14.66 8.01
CA GLN A 142 2.25 13.66 7.93
C GLN A 142 2.16 12.81 9.21
N GLN A 143 3.28 12.46 9.84
CA GLN A 143 3.29 11.77 11.12
C GLN A 143 2.67 12.64 12.22
N GLN A 144 3.00 13.93 12.25
CA GLN A 144 2.42 14.86 13.22
C GLN A 144 0.91 15.05 13.01
N ASN A 145 0.46 15.14 11.76
CA ASN A 145 -0.97 15.20 11.44
C ASN A 145 -1.71 13.93 11.87
N LEU A 146 -1.05 12.76 11.76
CA LEU A 146 -1.59 11.51 12.25
C LEU A 146 -1.75 11.52 13.77
N GLU A 147 -0.76 12.04 14.52
CA GLU A 147 -0.86 12.17 15.98
C GLU A 147 -2.00 13.11 16.38
N VAL A 148 -2.17 14.26 15.69
CA VAL A 148 -3.32 15.16 15.91
C VAL A 148 -4.65 14.44 15.69
N SER A 149 -4.73 13.61 14.63
CA SER A 149 -5.93 12.83 14.36
C SER A 149 -6.22 11.77 15.43
N LEU A 150 -5.17 11.21 16.06
CA LEU A 150 -5.33 10.28 17.17
C LEU A 150 -5.83 10.98 18.45
N TYR A 151 -5.47 12.24 18.69
CA TYR A 151 -6.04 13.00 19.79
C TYR A 151 -7.56 13.16 19.68
N SER A 152 -8.08 13.44 18.48
CA SER A 152 -9.52 13.51 18.26
C SER A 152 -10.23 12.16 18.49
N LEU A 153 -9.53 11.05 18.30
CA LEU A 153 -10.04 9.73 18.65
C LEU A 153 -10.16 9.56 20.17
N TYR A 154 -9.17 10.02 20.93
CA TYR A 154 -9.23 9.93 22.40
C TYR A 154 -10.38 10.74 22.97
N ASP A 155 -10.61 11.97 22.50
CA ASP A 155 -11.77 12.76 22.89
C ASP A 155 -13.09 12.01 22.68
N ARG A 156 -13.21 11.32 21.55
CA ARG A 156 -14.41 10.51 21.25
C ARG A 156 -14.51 9.28 22.16
N LEU A 157 -13.41 8.64 22.46
CA LEU A 157 -13.38 7.49 23.38
C LEU A 157 -13.75 7.92 24.79
N ASP A 158 -13.28 9.08 25.25
CA ASP A 158 -13.64 9.65 26.55
C ASP A 158 -15.14 9.92 26.65
N GLN A 159 -15.71 10.57 25.64
CA GLN A 159 -17.14 10.83 25.60
C GLN A 159 -17.98 9.54 25.67
N LEU A 160 -17.55 8.51 24.92
CA LEU A 160 -18.24 7.22 24.93
C LEU A 160 -18.07 6.49 26.27
N TYR A 161 -16.87 6.44 26.81
CA TYR A 161 -16.54 5.76 28.05
C TYR A 161 -17.31 6.37 29.24
N PHE A 162 -17.21 7.70 29.43
CA PHE A 162 -17.94 8.38 30.49
C PHE A 162 -19.45 8.41 30.25
N GLY A 163 -19.90 8.47 28.99
CA GLY A 163 -21.31 8.32 28.63
C GLY A 163 -21.89 6.98 29.09
N ILE A 164 -21.16 5.88 28.89
CA ILE A 164 -21.58 4.55 29.35
C ILE A 164 -21.61 4.48 30.89
N LEU A 165 -20.64 5.08 31.57
CA LEU A 165 -20.60 5.11 33.03
C LEU A 165 -21.78 5.88 33.65
N LEU A 166 -22.28 6.91 32.95
CA LEU A 166 -23.43 7.71 33.44
C LEU A 166 -24.77 6.99 33.27
N VAL A 167 -24.85 6.04 32.35
CA VAL A 167 -26.12 5.28 32.09
C VAL A 167 -26.19 4.01 32.94
N LYS A 168 -25.13 3.59 33.57
CA LYS A 168 -25.04 2.41 34.43
C LYS A 168 -25.48 2.75 35.87
#